data_e5d03dc7e3806eb2abf9ca37073692e5
#
_entry.id   e5d03dc7e3806eb2abf9ca37073692e5
#
_cell.length_a   1.000
_cell.length_b   1.000
_cell.length_c   1.000
_cell.angle_alpha   90.00
_cell.angle_beta   90.00
_cell.angle_gamma   90.00
#
_symmetry.space_group_name_H-M   'P 1'
#
loop_
_entity.id
_entity.type
_entity.pdbx_description
1 polymer ?
#
loop_
_entity_poly.entity_id
_entity_poly.type
_entity_poly.pdbx_seq_one_letter_code
_entity_poly.pdbx_strand_id
1 'polypeptide(L)'
;AVIARRNRGGRLEWCLPKGHLEGAETPEQAAVREIMEETGITGRVLRHLATIDYWFAGHEHRVHKVVHHFLLEAVSGTLTTENDPDHEAEDVEWVALDDVSHRLAYPNERRIVAAAWDILVGDG
;
A
#
# COMPACT_ATOMS: atom_id res chain seq x y z
N ALA A 1 -3.82 -3.39 6.57
CA ALA A 1 -4.12 -1.97 6.90
C ALA A 1 -4.31 -1.16 5.63
N VAL A 2 -5.17 -0.17 5.71
CA VAL A 2 -5.36 0.82 4.64
C VAL A 2 -5.10 2.21 5.21
N ILE A 3 -4.71 3.14 4.33
CA ILE A 3 -4.48 4.53 4.72
C ILE A 3 -5.44 5.45 3.98
N ALA A 4 -5.75 6.59 4.58
CA ALA A 4 -6.55 7.63 3.96
C ALA A 4 -5.63 8.77 3.52
N ARG A 5 -5.76 9.19 2.27
CA ARG A 5 -4.99 10.28 1.68
C ARG A 5 -5.93 11.22 0.94
N ARG A 6 -5.55 12.50 0.88
CA ARG A 6 -6.32 13.44 0.08
C ARG A 6 -5.91 13.40 -1.38
N ASN A 7 -6.88 13.37 -2.28
CA ASN A 7 -6.63 13.47 -3.70
C ASN A 7 -6.48 14.95 -4.11
N ARG A 8 -6.28 15.21 -5.39
CA ARG A 8 -6.11 16.57 -5.92
C ARG A 8 -7.31 17.48 -5.66
N GLY A 9 -8.51 16.90 -5.58
CA GLY A 9 -9.72 17.63 -5.29
C GLY A 9 -9.97 17.87 -3.82
N GLY A 10 -9.05 17.43 -2.94
CA GLY A 10 -9.20 17.59 -1.50
C GLY A 10 -10.08 16.53 -0.84
N ARG A 11 -10.51 15.51 -1.58
CA ARG A 11 -11.31 14.40 -1.05
C ARG A 11 -10.43 13.36 -0.39
N LEU A 12 -10.91 12.84 0.73
CA LEU A 12 -10.24 11.75 1.42
C LEU A 12 -10.53 10.42 0.71
N GLU A 13 -9.49 9.69 0.35
CA GLU A 13 -9.61 8.40 -0.32
C GLU A 13 -8.82 7.34 0.45
N TRP A 14 -9.39 6.14 0.54
CA TRP A 14 -8.70 4.99 1.13
C TRP A 14 -7.88 4.27 0.07
N CYS A 15 -6.66 3.92 0.42
CA CYS A 15 -5.76 3.23 -0.48
C CYS A 15 -4.81 2.30 0.27
N LEU A 16 -4.14 1.42 -0.49
CA LEU A 16 -3.10 0.57 0.08
C LEU A 16 -1.84 1.39 0.33
N PRO A 17 -1.14 1.13 1.45
CA PRO A 17 0.17 1.74 1.67
C PRO A 17 1.13 1.36 0.56
N LYS A 18 1.90 2.32 0.09
CA LYS A 18 2.91 2.09 -0.95
C LYS A 18 3.93 3.22 -0.95
N GLY A 19 5.08 2.97 -1.53
CA GLY A 19 6.11 3.97 -1.64
C GLY A 19 7.18 3.56 -2.65
N HIS A 20 8.27 4.32 -2.65
CA HIS A 20 9.36 4.14 -3.59
C HIS A 20 10.53 3.41 -2.96
N LEU A 21 11.30 2.71 -3.81
CA LEU A 21 12.60 2.20 -3.41
C LEU A 21 13.52 3.36 -3.05
N GLU A 22 14.27 3.19 -1.98
CA GLU A 22 15.28 4.16 -1.56
C GLU A 22 16.65 3.51 -1.57
N GLY A 23 17.62 4.17 -2.20
CA GLY A 23 18.99 3.69 -2.26
C GLY A 23 19.08 2.29 -2.84
N ALA A 24 19.73 1.39 -2.11
CA ALA A 24 19.96 0.00 -2.53
C ALA A 24 18.91 -0.97 -1.99
N GLU A 25 17.76 -0.49 -1.53
CA GLU A 25 16.70 -1.37 -1.03
C GLU A 25 16.22 -2.34 -2.09
N THR A 26 15.91 -3.56 -1.64
CA THR A 26 15.12 -4.48 -2.47
C THR A 26 13.65 -4.07 -2.40
N PRO A 27 12.79 -4.50 -3.36
CA PRO A 27 11.35 -4.23 -3.27
C PRO A 27 10.74 -4.73 -1.96
N GLU A 28 11.17 -5.88 -1.44
CA GLU A 28 10.69 -6.43 -0.17
C GLU A 28 11.06 -5.52 1.00
N GLN A 29 12.29 -5.04 1.03
CA GLN A 29 12.74 -4.12 2.09
C GLN A 29 11.95 -2.81 2.05
N ALA A 30 11.70 -2.29 0.85
CA ALA A 30 10.90 -1.09 0.69
C ALA A 30 9.47 -1.29 1.19
N ALA A 31 8.87 -2.44 0.90
CA ALA A 31 7.52 -2.75 1.36
C ALA A 31 7.44 -2.76 2.89
N VAL A 32 8.40 -3.37 3.57
CA VAL A 32 8.46 -3.41 5.04
C VAL A 32 8.63 -2.01 5.60
N ARG A 33 9.53 -1.22 5.03
CA ARG A 33 9.77 0.15 5.48
C ARG A 33 8.53 1.03 5.30
N GLU A 34 7.91 0.99 4.13
CA GLU A 34 6.74 1.83 3.82
C GLU A 34 5.55 1.50 4.73
N ILE A 35 5.30 0.22 5.00
CA ILE A 35 4.23 -0.17 5.92
C ILE A 35 4.50 0.40 7.31
N MET A 36 5.73 0.31 7.79
CA MET A 36 6.08 0.86 9.10
C MET A 36 5.91 2.37 9.15
N GLU A 37 6.36 3.08 8.12
CA GLU A 37 6.25 4.54 8.07
C GLU A 37 4.81 5.01 7.96
N GLU A 38 4.01 4.37 7.11
CA GLU A 38 2.66 4.82 6.82
C GLU A 38 1.61 4.30 7.82
N THR A 39 1.84 3.14 8.41
CA THR A 39 0.83 2.51 9.28
C THR A 39 1.29 2.24 10.71
N GLY A 40 2.59 2.27 10.99
CA GLY A 40 3.13 1.93 12.30
C GLY A 40 3.28 0.43 12.54
N ILE A 41 3.01 -0.40 11.54
CA ILE A 41 3.02 -1.85 11.68
C ILE A 41 4.34 -2.42 11.15
N THR A 42 4.94 -3.31 11.93
CA THR A 42 6.08 -4.11 11.49
C THR A 42 5.55 -5.34 10.78
N GLY A 43 5.85 -5.46 9.50
CA GLY A 43 5.39 -6.56 8.67
C GLY A 43 6.52 -7.50 8.26
N ARG A 44 6.13 -8.71 7.90
CA ARG A 44 7.03 -9.70 7.31
C ARG A 44 6.47 -10.11 5.96
N VAL A 45 7.29 -10.04 4.91
CA VAL A 45 6.87 -10.40 3.57
C VAL A 45 6.61 -11.90 3.48
N LEU A 46 5.41 -12.25 3.03
CA LEU A 46 5.03 -13.65 2.78
C LEU A 46 5.13 -13.99 1.31
N ARG A 47 4.67 -13.10 0.43
CA ARG A 47 4.57 -13.39 -0.99
C ARG A 47 4.40 -12.12 -1.82
N HIS A 48 4.95 -12.11 -3.03
CA HIS A 48 4.70 -11.06 -4.01
C HIS A 48 3.28 -11.23 -4.58
N LEU A 49 2.53 -10.14 -4.66
CA LEU A 49 1.17 -10.15 -5.20
C LEU A 49 1.11 -9.68 -6.64
N ALA A 50 1.65 -8.49 -6.91
CA ALA A 50 1.58 -7.88 -8.22
C ALA A 50 2.58 -6.74 -8.35
N THR A 51 2.94 -6.43 -9.60
CA THR A 51 3.72 -5.25 -9.94
C THR A 51 2.86 -4.38 -10.84
N ILE A 52 2.65 -3.13 -10.47
CA ILE A 52 1.78 -2.21 -11.20
C ILE A 52 2.57 -1.02 -11.68
N ASP A 53 2.35 -0.66 -12.95
CA ASP A 53 2.95 0.52 -13.56
C ASP A 53 1.97 1.68 -13.48
N TYR A 54 2.48 2.83 -13.06
CA TYR A 54 1.72 4.08 -13.06
C TYR A 54 2.42 5.10 -13.96
N TRP A 55 1.63 5.73 -14.83
CA TRP A 55 2.12 6.79 -15.69
C TRP A 55 1.48 8.11 -15.28
N PHE A 56 2.30 9.12 -15.09
CA PHE A 56 1.84 10.47 -14.74
C PHE A 56 2.26 11.44 -15.82
N ALA A 57 1.37 12.37 -16.20
CA ALA A 57 1.71 13.47 -17.05
C ALA A 57 2.48 14.50 -16.23
N GLY A 58 3.78 14.61 -16.49
CA GLY A 58 4.62 15.62 -15.88
C GLY A 58 4.50 16.94 -16.63
N HIS A 59 5.17 17.98 -16.12
CA HIS A 59 5.13 19.31 -16.71
C HIS A 59 5.75 19.33 -18.11
N GLU A 60 6.84 18.62 -18.33
CA GLU A 60 7.55 18.57 -19.62
C GLU A 60 7.69 17.13 -20.15
N HIS A 61 7.36 16.13 -19.35
CA HIS A 61 7.53 14.74 -19.72
C HIS A 61 6.61 13.84 -18.88
N ARG A 62 6.50 12.59 -19.30
CA ARG A 62 5.74 11.58 -18.56
C ARG A 62 6.64 10.92 -17.52
N VAL A 63 6.10 10.68 -16.33
CA VAL A 63 6.79 9.96 -15.27
C VAL A 63 6.20 8.57 -15.14
N HIS A 64 7.07 7.56 -15.18
CA HIS A 64 6.71 6.17 -15.02
C HIS A 64 7.12 5.69 -13.64
N LYS A 65 6.17 5.17 -12.88
CA LYS A 65 6.42 4.57 -11.57
C LYS A 65 6.04 3.10 -11.61
N VAL A 66 6.89 2.28 -11.01
CA VAL A 66 6.62 0.85 -10.85
C VAL A 66 6.50 0.57 -9.35
N VAL A 67 5.39 -0.04 -8.95
CA VAL A 67 5.13 -0.37 -7.55
C VAL A 67 4.96 -1.88 -7.43
N HIS A 68 5.76 -2.49 -6.57
CA HIS A 68 5.67 -3.91 -6.24
C HIS A 68 4.82 -4.07 -4.98
N HIS A 69 3.74 -4.82 -5.09
CA HIS A 69 2.84 -5.09 -3.96
C HIS A 69 3.10 -6.48 -3.40
N PHE A 70 3.13 -6.58 -2.09
CA PHE A 70 3.40 -7.84 -1.38
C PHE A 70 2.32 -8.11 -0.35
N LEU A 71 2.12 -9.40 -0.08
CA LEU A 71 1.35 -9.83 1.07
C LEU A 71 2.29 -9.92 2.26
N LEU A 72 1.97 -9.20 3.34
CA LEU A 72 2.77 -9.17 4.55
C LEU A 72 1.95 -9.68 5.73
N GLU A 73 2.63 -10.34 6.65
CA GLU A 73 2.07 -10.70 7.95
C GLU A 73 2.39 -9.57 8.93
N ALA A 74 1.40 -9.09 9.67
CA ALA A 74 1.62 -8.13 10.75
C ALA A 74 2.24 -8.85 11.94
N VAL A 75 3.46 -8.48 12.29
CA VAL A 75 4.21 -9.13 13.37
C VAL A 75 4.06 -8.37 14.67
N SER A 76 4.12 -7.03 14.62
CA SER A 76 4.03 -6.18 15.80
C SER A 76 3.68 -4.75 15.39
N GLY A 77 3.51 -3.90 16.38
CA GLY A 77 3.26 -2.49 16.18
C GLY A 77 1.83 -2.10 16.47
N THR A 78 1.58 -0.80 16.44
CA THR A 78 0.26 -0.20 16.64
C THR A 78 0.01 0.78 15.53
N LEU A 79 -1.22 0.82 15.02
CA LEU A 79 -1.59 1.73 13.93
C LEU A 79 -1.34 3.18 14.32
N THR A 80 -0.57 3.88 13.47
CA THR A 80 -0.30 5.31 13.63
C THR A 80 0.19 5.89 12.31
N THR A 81 -0.13 7.16 12.05
CA THR A 81 0.40 7.90 10.91
C THR A 81 1.60 8.78 11.30
N GLU A 82 2.01 8.75 12.55
CA GLU A 82 3.07 9.64 13.06
C GLU A 82 4.44 9.40 12.44
N ASN A 83 4.69 8.20 11.94
CA ASN A 83 5.98 7.83 11.35
C ASN A 83 6.07 8.10 9.84
N ASP A 84 5.01 8.62 9.24
CA ASP A 84 5.00 8.96 7.82
C ASP A 84 5.82 10.23 7.57
N PRO A 85 7.00 10.13 6.91
CA PRO A 85 7.88 11.29 6.76
C PRO A 85 7.29 12.39 5.88
N ASP A 86 6.42 12.04 4.94
CA ASP A 86 5.79 12.99 4.02
C ASP A 86 4.46 13.51 4.55
N HIS A 87 3.97 12.97 5.66
CA HIS A 87 2.70 13.33 6.26
C HIS A 87 1.53 13.29 5.27
N GLU A 88 1.58 12.37 4.32
CA GLU A 88 0.53 12.20 3.31
C GLU A 88 -0.64 11.36 3.82
N ALA A 89 -0.37 10.39 4.69
CA ALA A 89 -1.41 9.57 5.30
C ALA A 89 -2.09 10.36 6.42
N GLU A 90 -3.38 10.61 6.29
CA GLU A 90 -4.15 11.36 7.29
C GLU A 90 -4.82 10.44 8.30
N ASP A 91 -5.04 9.18 7.93
CA ASP A 91 -5.62 8.18 8.82
C ASP A 91 -5.14 6.80 8.41
N VAL A 92 -5.26 5.85 9.32
CA VAL A 92 -4.88 4.46 9.09
C VAL A 92 -5.89 3.56 9.82
N GLU A 93 -6.26 2.45 9.18
CA GLU A 93 -7.30 1.58 9.72
C GLU A 93 -7.06 0.13 9.34
N TRP A 94 -7.39 -0.78 10.26
CA TRP A 94 -7.53 -2.20 9.93
C TRP A 94 -8.88 -2.42 9.26
N VAL A 95 -8.88 -3.08 8.12
CA VAL A 95 -10.12 -3.42 7.42
C VAL A 95 -10.10 -4.92 7.13
N ALA A 96 -11.21 -5.59 7.39
CA ALA A 96 -11.34 -7.01 7.08
C ALA A 96 -11.11 -7.24 5.59
N LEU A 97 -10.39 -8.32 5.26
CA LEU A 97 -9.98 -8.59 3.88
C LEU A 97 -11.19 -8.71 2.92
N ASP A 98 -12.29 -9.25 3.39
CA ASP A 98 -13.52 -9.39 2.59
C ASP A 98 -14.26 -8.07 2.37
N ASP A 99 -13.87 -7.01 3.10
CA ASP A 99 -14.50 -5.69 3.03
C ASP A 99 -13.60 -4.63 2.40
N VAL A 100 -12.31 -4.90 2.31
CA VAL A 100 -11.34 -3.87 1.92
C VAL A 100 -11.54 -3.39 0.48
N SER A 101 -11.98 -4.26 -0.43
CA SER A 101 -12.22 -3.88 -1.81
C SER A 101 -13.34 -2.83 -1.96
N HIS A 102 -14.27 -2.80 -1.01
CA HIS A 102 -15.34 -1.78 -0.99
C HIS A 102 -14.83 -0.43 -0.50
N ARG A 103 -13.71 -0.42 0.20
CA ARG A 103 -13.12 0.80 0.77
C ARG A 103 -12.12 1.45 -0.17
N LEU A 104 -11.46 0.68 -1.02
CA LEU A 104 -10.40 1.18 -1.89
C LEU A 104 -10.94 2.00 -3.05
N ALA A 105 -10.31 3.15 -3.28
CA ALA A 105 -10.70 4.08 -4.34
C ALA A 105 -10.23 3.64 -5.73
N TYR A 106 -9.16 2.84 -5.81
CA TYR A 106 -8.49 2.52 -7.07
C TYR A 106 -8.73 1.09 -7.53
N PRO A 107 -9.20 0.89 -8.79
CA PRO A 107 -9.46 -0.47 -9.31
C PRO A 107 -8.25 -1.38 -9.30
N ASN A 108 -7.06 -0.86 -9.57
CA ASN A 108 -5.82 -1.65 -9.55
C ASN A 108 -5.57 -2.25 -8.18
N GLU A 109 -5.83 -1.48 -7.13
CA GLU A 109 -5.64 -1.93 -5.76
C GLU A 109 -6.67 -2.97 -5.35
N ARG A 110 -7.91 -2.87 -5.86
CA ARG A 110 -8.92 -3.89 -5.64
C ARG A 110 -8.51 -5.23 -6.24
N ARG A 111 -7.85 -5.22 -7.39
CA ARG A 111 -7.32 -6.45 -8.01
C ARG A 111 -6.22 -7.09 -7.17
N ILE A 112 -5.38 -6.26 -6.55
CA ILE A 112 -4.32 -6.74 -5.66
C ILE A 112 -4.92 -7.43 -4.44
N VAL A 113 -5.95 -6.85 -3.86
CA VAL A 113 -6.66 -7.43 -2.72
C VAL A 113 -7.34 -8.74 -3.11
N ALA A 114 -7.92 -8.82 -4.30
CA ALA A 114 -8.51 -10.05 -4.80
C ALA A 114 -7.47 -11.16 -4.92
N ALA A 115 -6.26 -10.83 -5.40
CA ALA A 115 -5.16 -11.79 -5.48
C ALA A 115 -4.74 -12.27 -4.08
N ALA A 116 -4.67 -11.37 -3.10
CA ALA A 116 -4.37 -11.73 -1.72
C ALA A 116 -5.43 -12.65 -1.13
N TRP A 117 -6.69 -12.35 -1.39
CA TRP A 117 -7.81 -13.19 -0.96
C TRP A 117 -7.68 -14.61 -1.50
N ASP A 118 -7.41 -14.74 -2.80
CA ASP A 118 -7.26 -16.04 -3.44
C ASP A 118 -6.12 -16.86 -2.82
N ILE A 119 -5.02 -16.21 -2.45
CA ILE A 119 -3.89 -16.88 -1.81
C ILE A 119 -4.27 -17.36 -0.41
N LEU A 120 -4.94 -16.52 0.38
CA LEU A 120 -5.23 -16.82 1.78
C LEU A 120 -6.39 -17.80 1.95
N VAL A 121 -7.35 -17.78 1.05
CA VAL A 121 -8.57 -18.60 1.13
C VAL A 121 -8.51 -19.78 0.17
N GLY A 122 -8.01 -19.56 -1.05
CA GLY A 122 -8.02 -20.57 -2.11
C GLY A 122 -7.06 -21.72 -1.90
N ASP A 123 -5.98 -21.51 -1.16
CA ASP A 123 -4.98 -22.56 -0.87
C ASP A 123 -5.30 -23.35 0.39
N GLY A 124 -6.42 -23.04 1.00
CA GLY A 124 -6.85 -23.66 2.25
C GLY A 124 -7.36 -25.08 2.14
#